data_7985d406ec717e4f2fc2203e9b67a2c7
#
_entry.id   7985d406ec717e4f2fc2203e9b67a2c7
#
_cell.length_a   1.000
_cell.length_b   1.000
_cell.length_c   1.000
_cell.angle_alpha   90.00
_cell.angle_beta   90.00
_cell.angle_gamma   90.00
#
_symmetry.space_group_name_H-M   'P 1'
#
loop_
_entity.id
_entity.type
_entity.pdbx_description
1 polymer ?
#
loop_
_entity_poly.entity_id
_entity_poly.type
_entity_poly.pdbx_seq_one_letter_code
_entity_poly.pdbx_strand_id
1 'polypeptide(L)'
;PAANFTAFQQPLPFSKANTTFTLDGQALNLYEYELADNNSIEHDEGTEINQIFIDDWSEEGKFIIEAPALSTFDPFALIRASAIVPFEITNGTEAGKIVKQSSTGIQLLGIQPSPQKGKQCWDISFRVIRGNDSVLTTA
;
A
#
# COMPACT_ATOMS: atom_id res chain seq x y z
N PRO A 1 -18.46 -33.12 4.76
CA PRO A 1 -18.28 -32.86 3.34
C PRO A 1 -16.86 -32.38 3.04
N ALA A 2 -16.32 -32.83 1.92
CA ALA A 2 -15.01 -32.38 1.46
C ALA A 2 -15.11 -30.91 0.97
N ALA A 3 -14.07 -30.12 1.24
CA ALA A 3 -14.02 -28.76 0.75
C ALA A 3 -13.97 -28.75 -0.80
N ASN A 4 -14.78 -27.93 -1.41
CA ASN A 4 -14.81 -27.79 -2.87
C ASN A 4 -13.91 -26.61 -3.29
N PHE A 5 -12.79 -26.90 -3.92
CA PHE A 5 -11.82 -25.93 -4.41
C PHE A 5 -11.93 -25.64 -5.92
N THR A 6 -12.98 -26.14 -6.59
CA THR A 6 -13.12 -25.96 -8.04
C THR A 6 -13.32 -24.50 -8.46
N ALA A 7 -13.77 -23.64 -7.54
CA ALA A 7 -13.93 -22.21 -7.79
C ALA A 7 -12.65 -21.40 -7.54
N PHE A 8 -11.62 -22.01 -6.92
CA PHE A 8 -10.35 -21.32 -6.71
C PHE A 8 -9.59 -21.18 -8.02
N GLN A 9 -9.30 -19.96 -8.38
CA GLN A 9 -8.46 -19.66 -9.53
C GLN A 9 -7.03 -19.40 -9.08
N GLN A 10 -6.07 -19.84 -9.88
CA GLN A 10 -4.67 -19.62 -9.59
C GLN A 10 -4.34 -18.13 -9.79
N PRO A 11 -3.78 -17.42 -8.78
CA PRO A 11 -3.45 -16.02 -8.92
C PRO A 11 -2.35 -15.83 -9.97
N LEU A 12 -2.40 -14.67 -10.64
CA LEU A 12 -1.36 -14.28 -11.59
C LEU A 12 -0.13 -13.74 -10.85
N PRO A 13 1.09 -14.06 -11.33
CA PRO A 13 2.30 -13.52 -10.72
C PRO A 13 2.40 -12.00 -10.91
N PHE A 14 3.05 -11.34 -9.95
CA PHE A 14 3.39 -9.93 -10.09
C PHE A 14 4.39 -9.74 -11.24
N SER A 15 3.98 -9.02 -12.27
CA SER A 15 4.81 -8.73 -13.44
C SER A 15 4.32 -7.45 -14.13
N LYS A 16 5.15 -6.92 -15.02
CA LYS A 16 4.76 -5.76 -15.84
C LYS A 16 3.46 -5.97 -16.62
N ALA A 17 3.20 -7.19 -17.06
CA ALA A 17 2.00 -7.52 -17.84
C ALA A 17 0.73 -7.58 -16.98
N ASN A 18 0.87 -7.93 -15.72
CA ASN A 18 -0.26 -8.22 -14.83
C ASN A 18 -0.48 -7.18 -13.74
N THR A 19 0.50 -6.32 -13.47
CA THR A 19 0.48 -5.41 -12.31
C THR A 19 0.52 -3.97 -12.76
N THR A 20 -0.36 -3.15 -12.20
CA THR A 20 -0.37 -1.70 -12.36
C THR A 20 -0.28 -1.03 -11.00
N PHE A 21 0.47 0.07 -10.94
CA PHE A 21 0.58 0.91 -9.76
C PHE A 21 0.30 2.35 -10.12
N THR A 22 -0.59 2.98 -9.38
CA THR A 22 -0.89 4.40 -9.51
C THR A 22 -0.75 5.11 -8.16
N LEU A 23 -0.17 6.29 -8.19
CA LEU A 23 -0.05 7.17 -7.04
C LEU A 23 -0.49 8.57 -7.46
N ASP A 24 -1.45 9.15 -6.76
CA ASP A 24 -2.07 10.43 -7.12
C ASP A 24 -2.58 10.46 -8.58
N GLY A 25 -3.11 9.34 -9.05
CA GLY A 25 -3.61 9.19 -10.42
C GLY A 25 -2.52 9.02 -11.50
N GLN A 26 -1.24 9.02 -11.13
CA GLN A 26 -0.13 8.81 -12.06
C GLN A 26 0.32 7.36 -12.04
N ALA A 27 0.43 6.75 -13.23
CA ALA A 27 0.97 5.42 -13.39
C ALA A 27 2.49 5.46 -13.25
N LEU A 28 3.02 4.70 -12.32
CA LEU A 28 4.45 4.66 -11.98
C LEU A 28 4.99 3.24 -12.04
N ASN A 29 6.30 3.11 -12.25
CA ASN A 29 6.98 1.82 -12.26
C ASN A 29 7.38 1.44 -10.83
N LEU A 30 6.69 0.46 -10.25
CA LEU A 30 6.91 -0.01 -8.88
C LEU A 30 7.88 -1.21 -8.87
N TYR A 31 8.92 -1.13 -8.05
CA TYR A 31 9.85 -2.24 -7.81
C TYR A 31 9.54 -3.00 -6.53
N GLU A 32 9.17 -2.29 -5.48
CA GLU A 32 8.88 -2.89 -4.18
C GLU A 32 7.78 -2.13 -3.47
N TYR A 33 6.97 -2.86 -2.73
CA TYR A 33 5.89 -2.32 -1.91
C TYR A 33 5.85 -3.05 -0.57
N GLU A 34 5.71 -2.29 0.49
CA GLU A 34 5.54 -2.79 1.84
C GLU A 34 4.46 -1.98 2.57
N LEU A 35 3.60 -2.66 3.27
CA LEU A 35 2.60 -2.06 4.16
C LEU A 35 2.56 -2.85 5.45
N ALA A 36 2.66 -2.18 6.58
CA ALA A 36 2.59 -2.77 7.90
C ALA A 36 1.46 -2.12 8.72
N ASP A 37 0.66 -2.97 9.32
CA ASP A 37 -0.33 -2.56 10.32
C ASP A 37 0.33 -2.63 11.70
N ASN A 38 0.45 -1.50 12.36
CA ASN A 38 1.00 -1.41 13.69
C ASN A 38 -0.14 -1.21 14.69
N ASN A 39 -0.52 -2.28 15.38
CA ASN A 39 -1.55 -2.24 16.40
C ASN A 39 -0.91 -2.31 17.78
N SER A 40 -1.29 -1.38 18.66
CA SER A 40 -0.97 -1.45 20.08
C SER A 40 -2.13 -2.15 20.81
N ILE A 41 -1.85 -3.31 21.36
CA ILE A 41 -2.85 -4.11 22.10
C ILE A 41 -2.53 -4.01 23.57
N GLU A 42 -3.51 -3.53 24.35
CA GLU A 42 -3.40 -3.38 25.79
C GLU A 42 -4.34 -4.33 26.51
N HIS A 43 -3.88 -4.85 27.65
CA HIS A 43 -4.70 -5.61 28.57
C HIS A 43 -5.03 -4.73 29.77
N ASP A 44 -6.30 -4.42 29.94
CA ASP A 44 -6.78 -3.64 31.08
C ASP A 44 -7.36 -4.60 32.11
N GLU A 45 -6.72 -4.64 33.30
CA GLU A 45 -7.12 -5.49 34.41
C GLU A 45 -7.32 -4.62 35.66
N GLY A 46 -8.58 -4.41 36.02
CA GLY A 46 -8.99 -3.72 37.22
C GLY A 46 -9.87 -4.57 38.10
N THR A 47 -10.37 -4.03 39.21
CA THR A 47 -11.24 -4.76 40.13
C THR A 47 -12.59 -5.14 39.50
N GLU A 48 -13.03 -4.37 38.49
CA GLU A 48 -14.31 -4.59 37.80
C GLU A 48 -14.16 -4.78 36.31
N ILE A 49 -12.92 -4.64 35.75
CA ILE A 49 -12.63 -4.69 34.33
C ILE A 49 -11.51 -5.69 34.09
N ASN A 50 -11.74 -6.57 33.13
CA ASN A 50 -10.72 -7.45 32.57
C ASN A 50 -11.01 -7.57 31.05
N GLN A 51 -10.31 -6.79 30.24
CA GLN A 51 -10.52 -6.76 28.81
C GLN A 51 -9.22 -6.51 28.05
N ILE A 52 -9.19 -6.98 26.82
CA ILE A 52 -8.14 -6.69 25.86
C ILE A 52 -8.71 -5.72 24.84
N PHE A 53 -7.99 -4.62 24.57
CA PHE A 53 -8.42 -3.64 23.58
C PHE A 53 -7.24 -3.14 22.73
N ILE A 54 -7.55 -2.59 21.57
CA ILE A 54 -6.58 -1.94 20.71
C ILE A 54 -6.50 -0.48 21.15
N ASP A 55 -5.36 -0.10 21.74
CA ASP A 55 -5.12 1.26 22.23
C ASP A 55 -4.79 2.21 21.09
N ASP A 56 -3.94 1.79 20.17
CA ASP A 56 -3.56 2.58 19.02
C ASP A 56 -3.44 1.72 17.77
N TRP A 57 -3.55 2.39 16.62
CA TRP A 57 -3.52 1.75 15.32
C TRP A 57 -2.88 2.69 14.30
N SER A 58 -1.96 2.16 13.51
CA SER A 58 -1.36 2.89 12.40
C SER A 58 -1.01 1.94 11.26
N GLU A 59 -1.21 2.40 10.03
CA GLU A 59 -0.72 1.74 8.82
C GLU A 59 0.39 2.60 8.23
N GLU A 60 1.57 2.01 8.07
CA GLU A 60 2.72 2.67 7.48
C GLU A 60 3.39 1.73 6.48
N GLY A 61 4.02 2.31 5.48
CA GLY A 61 4.71 1.52 4.47
C GLY A 61 5.66 2.31 3.61
N LYS A 62 6.12 1.68 2.55
CA LYS A 62 7.03 2.29 1.57
C LYS A 62 6.75 1.78 0.17
N PHE A 63 7.11 2.61 -0.80
CA PHE A 63 7.20 2.26 -2.22
C PHE A 63 8.63 2.48 -2.70
N ILE A 64 9.16 1.54 -3.48
CA ILE A 64 10.35 1.79 -4.29
C ILE A 64 9.90 1.90 -5.73
N ILE A 65 10.02 3.09 -6.30
CA ILE A 65 9.60 3.40 -7.67
C ILE A 65 10.78 3.89 -8.50
N GLU A 66 10.74 3.66 -9.80
CA GLU A 66 11.67 4.30 -10.73
C GLU A 66 11.41 5.81 -10.73
N ALA A 67 12.48 6.61 -10.63
CA ALA A 67 12.36 8.06 -10.57
C ALA A 67 11.81 8.61 -11.89
N PRO A 68 10.56 9.12 -11.93
CA PRO A 68 10.03 9.77 -13.12
C PRO A 68 10.59 11.19 -13.26
N ALA A 69 10.33 11.82 -14.40
CA ALA A 69 10.61 13.25 -14.54
C ALA A 69 9.75 14.06 -13.56
N LEU A 70 10.34 15.05 -12.89
CA LEU A 70 9.62 15.89 -11.92
C LEU A 70 8.45 16.67 -12.56
N SER A 71 8.49 16.89 -13.85
CA SER A 71 7.38 17.48 -14.60
C SER A 71 6.16 16.55 -14.73
N THR A 72 6.39 15.24 -14.62
CA THR A 72 5.33 14.23 -14.67
C THR A 72 4.78 13.93 -13.28
N PHE A 73 5.68 13.76 -12.31
CA PHE A 73 5.32 13.47 -10.93
C PHE A 73 6.38 14.05 -10.00
N ASP A 74 5.98 14.97 -9.12
CA ASP A 74 6.86 15.61 -8.13
C ASP A 74 6.45 15.23 -6.70
N PRO A 75 7.03 14.16 -6.14
CA PRO A 75 6.73 13.74 -4.79
C PRO A 75 7.25 14.72 -3.73
N PHE A 76 8.27 15.53 -4.05
CA PHE A 76 8.79 16.53 -3.13
C PHE A 76 7.78 17.65 -2.88
N ALA A 77 7.03 18.03 -3.90
CA ALA A 77 5.95 19.01 -3.76
C ALA A 77 4.81 18.46 -2.89
N LEU A 78 4.46 17.19 -3.04
CA LEU A 78 3.43 16.53 -2.22
C LEU A 78 3.85 16.45 -0.74
N ILE A 79 5.11 16.16 -0.46
CA ILE A 79 5.63 16.12 0.91
C ILE A 79 5.63 17.53 1.53
N ARG A 80 6.09 18.54 0.82
CA ARG A 80 6.09 19.93 1.30
C ARG A 80 4.69 20.46 1.60
N ALA A 81 3.73 20.06 0.78
CA ALA A 81 2.33 20.44 0.96
C ALA A 81 1.60 19.58 1.99
N SER A 82 2.22 18.52 2.52
CA SER A 82 1.57 17.51 3.36
C SER A 82 0.29 16.97 2.73
N ALA A 83 0.32 16.80 1.42
CA ALA A 83 -0.85 16.41 0.65
C ALA A 83 -1.29 14.98 0.96
N ILE A 84 -2.60 14.78 0.99
CA ILE A 84 -3.22 13.46 1.13
C ILE A 84 -3.59 12.99 -0.27
N VAL A 85 -3.03 11.87 -0.70
CA VAL A 85 -3.18 11.35 -2.06
C VAL A 85 -3.60 9.88 -2.06
N PRO A 86 -4.36 9.43 -3.06
CA PRO A 86 -4.71 8.03 -3.18
C PRO A 86 -3.59 7.20 -3.80
N PHE A 87 -3.54 5.91 -3.46
CA PHE A 87 -2.75 4.94 -4.19
C PHE A 87 -3.56 3.70 -4.53
N GLU A 88 -3.13 3.00 -5.56
CA GLU A 88 -3.72 1.75 -5.98
C GLU A 88 -2.68 0.83 -6.61
N ILE A 89 -2.64 -0.42 -6.15
CA ILE A 89 -1.87 -1.50 -6.76
C ILE A 89 -2.86 -2.57 -7.20
N THR A 90 -2.89 -2.88 -8.48
CA THR A 90 -3.77 -3.91 -9.04
C THR A 90 -2.92 -4.99 -9.68
N ASN A 91 -3.09 -6.23 -9.24
CA ASN A 91 -2.50 -7.40 -9.86
C ASN A 91 -3.59 -8.27 -10.47
N GLY A 92 -3.44 -8.58 -11.75
CA GLY A 92 -4.39 -9.39 -12.50
C GLY A 92 -5.17 -8.57 -13.54
N THR A 93 -5.52 -9.24 -14.64
CA THR A 93 -6.26 -8.67 -15.77
C THR A 93 -7.54 -9.44 -16.09
N GLU A 94 -7.67 -10.64 -15.54
CA GLU A 94 -8.82 -11.53 -15.78
C GLU A 94 -9.76 -11.53 -14.58
N ALA A 95 -11.05 -11.46 -14.82
CA ALA A 95 -12.06 -11.56 -13.77
C ALA A 95 -11.88 -12.85 -12.94
N GLY A 96 -11.97 -12.71 -11.62
CA GLY A 96 -11.72 -13.80 -10.67
C GLY A 96 -10.25 -14.00 -10.28
N LYS A 97 -9.31 -13.30 -10.93
CA LYS A 97 -7.87 -13.37 -10.64
C LYS A 97 -7.27 -12.01 -10.26
N ILE A 98 -8.09 -11.02 -10.01
CA ILE A 98 -7.67 -9.68 -9.70
C ILE A 98 -7.52 -9.52 -8.18
N VAL A 99 -6.36 -9.04 -7.75
CA VAL A 99 -6.09 -8.62 -6.38
C VAL A 99 -5.71 -7.15 -6.41
N LYS A 100 -6.41 -6.34 -5.64
CA LYS A 100 -6.22 -4.90 -5.60
C LYS A 100 -6.02 -4.44 -4.16
N GLN A 101 -4.95 -3.69 -3.93
CA GLN A 101 -4.69 -2.97 -2.69
C GLN A 101 -4.78 -1.48 -2.97
N SER A 102 -5.58 -0.78 -2.20
CA SER A 102 -5.77 0.65 -2.40
C SER A 102 -6.06 1.38 -1.08
N SER A 103 -5.75 2.67 -1.07
CA SER A 103 -6.18 3.60 -0.03
C SER A 103 -6.56 4.91 -0.71
N THR A 104 -7.58 5.57 -0.18
CA THR A 104 -8.04 6.87 -0.69
C THR A 104 -7.24 8.02 -0.12
N GLY A 105 -6.47 7.81 0.94
CA GLY A 105 -5.70 8.88 1.54
C GLY A 105 -4.45 8.41 2.27
N ILE A 106 -3.31 8.59 1.63
CA ILE A 106 -2.00 8.41 2.24
C ILE A 106 -1.26 9.75 2.27
N GLN A 107 -0.35 9.88 3.21
CA GLN A 107 0.56 11.02 3.30
C GLN A 107 1.99 10.53 3.11
N LEU A 108 2.70 11.13 2.17
CA LEU A 108 4.11 10.84 1.95
C LEU A 108 4.94 11.49 3.05
N LEU A 109 5.84 10.71 3.67
CA LEU A 109 6.65 11.16 4.81
C LEU A 109 8.05 11.58 4.41
N GLY A 110 8.68 10.82 3.52
CA GLY A 110 10.05 11.09 3.11
C GLY A 110 10.46 10.32 1.86
N ILE A 111 11.55 10.77 1.24
CA ILE A 111 12.10 10.17 0.02
C ILE A 111 13.59 9.97 0.24
N GLN A 112 14.08 8.77 -0.11
CA GLN A 112 15.49 8.44 -0.12
C GLN A 112 15.87 7.85 -1.49
N PRO A 113 17.06 8.17 -2.02
CA PRO A 113 17.56 7.49 -3.21
C PRO A 113 17.77 6.00 -2.93
N SER A 114 17.31 5.16 -3.84
CA SER A 114 17.46 3.71 -3.74
C SER A 114 17.73 3.13 -5.14
N PRO A 115 18.98 3.16 -5.61
CA PRO A 115 19.31 2.63 -6.93
C PRO A 115 18.95 1.15 -7.05
N GLN A 116 18.23 0.79 -8.09
CA GLN A 116 17.83 -0.58 -8.40
C GLN A 116 18.29 -0.96 -9.81
N LYS A 117 19.07 -2.03 -9.93
CA LYS A 117 19.55 -2.55 -11.22
C LYS A 117 20.19 -1.47 -12.14
N GLY A 118 20.97 -0.53 -11.53
CA GLY A 118 21.58 0.57 -12.26
C GLY A 118 20.66 1.73 -12.62
N LYS A 119 19.41 1.70 -12.21
CA LYS A 119 18.44 2.78 -12.40
C LYS A 119 18.26 3.62 -11.16
N GLN A 120 18.02 4.92 -11.34
CA GLN A 120 17.66 5.81 -10.26
C GLN A 120 16.24 5.51 -9.79
N CYS A 121 16.09 5.12 -8.55
CA CYS A 121 14.81 4.86 -7.91
C CYS A 121 14.68 5.67 -6.62
N TRP A 122 13.46 5.87 -6.19
CA TRP A 122 13.14 6.51 -4.91
C TRP A 122 12.44 5.54 -3.99
N ASP A 123 12.91 5.50 -2.74
CA ASP A 123 12.24 4.86 -1.63
C ASP A 123 11.38 5.92 -0.93
N ILE A 124 10.08 5.83 -1.11
CA ILE A 124 9.10 6.78 -0.58
C ILE A 124 8.39 6.14 0.60
N SER A 125 8.59 6.72 1.79
CA SER A 125 7.86 6.33 2.99
C SER A 125 6.52 7.04 3.05
N PHE A 126 5.48 6.33 3.48
CA PHE A 126 4.15 6.88 3.62
C PHE A 126 3.44 6.31 4.85
N ARG A 127 2.36 6.97 5.24
CA ARG A 127 1.40 6.43 6.19
C ARG A 127 -0.03 6.63 5.67
N VAL A 128 -0.90 5.73 6.05
CA VAL A 128 -2.33 5.84 5.76
C VAL A 128 -2.96 6.79 6.78
N ILE A 129 -3.74 7.74 6.29
CA ILE A 129 -4.45 8.68 7.15
C ILE A 129 -5.70 8.01 7.71
N ARG A 130 -5.94 8.16 9.00
CA ARG A 130 -7.09 7.60 9.69
C ARG A 130 -8.41 7.96 8.96
N GLY A 131 -9.24 6.96 8.74
CA GLY A 131 -10.47 7.10 7.96
C GLY A 131 -10.32 6.79 6.47
N ASN A 132 -9.09 6.56 5.99
CA ASN A 132 -8.79 6.16 4.62
C ASN A 132 -8.03 4.82 4.60
N ASP A 133 -8.42 3.93 5.47
CA ASP A 133 -7.76 2.65 5.71
C ASP A 133 -7.54 1.89 4.39
N SER A 134 -6.44 1.18 4.32
CA SER A 134 -6.14 0.39 3.13
C SER A 134 -7.15 -0.74 2.96
N VAL A 135 -7.53 -1.02 1.73
CA VAL A 135 -8.50 -2.06 1.39
C VAL A 135 -7.87 -3.04 0.44
N LEU A 136 -7.93 -4.32 0.80
CA LEU A 136 -7.59 -5.42 -0.09
C LEU A 136 -8.87 -5.97 -0.70
N THR A 137 -8.97 -5.90 -2.02
CA THR A 137 -10.14 -6.35 -2.76
C THR A 137 -9.75 -7.44 -3.75
N THR A 138 -10.60 -8.43 -3.89
CA THR A 138 -10.47 -9.48 -4.92
C THR A 138 -11.65 -9.38 -5.89
N ALA A 139 -11.35 -9.52 -7.15
CA ALA A 139 -12.38 -9.44 -8.18
C ALA A 139 -12.12 -10.40 -9.35
#